data_a9291c69d3bce63778ce0f2dbc174589
#
_entry.id   a9291c69d3bce63778ce0f2dbc174589
#
_cell.length_a   1.000
_cell.length_b   1.000
_cell.length_c   1.000
_cell.angle_alpha   90.00
_cell.angle_beta   90.00
_cell.angle_gamma   90.00
#
_symmetry.space_group_name_H-M   'P 1'
#
loop_
_entity.id
_entity.type
_entity.pdbx_description
1 polymer ?
#
loop_
_entity_poly.entity_id
_entity_poly.type
_entity_poly.pdbx_seq_one_letter_code
_entity_poly.pdbx_strand_id
1 'polypeptide(L)'
;MKTDKRKRILKRINKFIFTIALLALIMPVFSEKPAFAAKLKGVITAENANYSTTNELKEFFENYGKLNNSKNLDKLMEMYDDSYLSADKFDKAKLKELASDSWKAYPNAKYDMKVLSLNSDYQNATVLVKETIEGESSSKVDYLSGNGYIESNALTVYYLKKFYTGWKIVSDYIIDEKTALKYGVAKEITMKIDAPPLANAAQEYSSIVRIDVPKEYIALVSINNEEITFPAQKAEEVFRTVKSDGIQERILKANSNKNNENAVASIGIAKTNITNKNVEVNIVGIAFLTSRVNLSLPSIPEKPAK
;
A
#
# COMPACT_ATOMS: atom_id res chain seq x y z
N MET A 1 -33.27 -6.33 -9.72
CA MET A 1 -32.78 -4.98 -10.05
C MET A 1 -31.88 -4.33 -8.98
N LYS A 2 -31.99 -4.68 -7.69
CA LYS A 2 -31.13 -4.15 -6.60
C LYS A 2 -29.69 -4.74 -6.57
N THR A 3 -29.51 -5.97 -7.01
CA THR A 3 -28.19 -6.67 -7.00
C THR A 3 -27.18 -6.12 -7.99
N ASP A 4 -27.64 -5.60 -9.12
CA ASP A 4 -26.75 -5.06 -10.18
C ASP A 4 -26.16 -3.69 -9.82
N LYS A 5 -26.89 -2.85 -9.10
CA LYS A 5 -26.36 -1.57 -8.56
C LYS A 5 -25.27 -1.80 -7.52
N ARG A 6 -25.42 -2.81 -6.62
CA ARG A 6 -24.39 -3.15 -5.63
C ARG A 6 -23.07 -3.61 -6.27
N LYS A 7 -23.16 -4.45 -7.32
CA LYS A 7 -21.97 -4.86 -8.09
C LYS A 7 -21.27 -3.71 -8.77
N ARG A 8 -22.01 -2.72 -9.28
CA ARG A 8 -21.41 -1.52 -9.91
C ARG A 8 -20.72 -0.58 -8.93
N ILE A 9 -21.25 -0.43 -7.71
CA ILE A 9 -20.68 0.42 -6.66
C ILE A 9 -19.39 -0.21 -6.11
N LEU A 10 -19.42 -1.47 -5.75
CA LEU A 10 -18.21 -2.23 -5.36
C LEU A 10 -17.13 -2.20 -6.46
N LYS A 11 -17.54 -2.35 -7.72
CA LYS A 11 -16.62 -2.30 -8.88
C LYS A 11 -15.97 -0.93 -9.10
N ARG A 12 -16.68 0.18 -8.75
CA ARG A 12 -16.12 1.54 -8.80
C ARG A 12 -15.20 1.83 -7.61
N ILE A 13 -15.60 1.45 -6.40
CA ILE A 13 -14.81 1.66 -5.18
C ILE A 13 -13.46 0.93 -5.28
N ASN A 14 -13.45 -0.31 -5.76
CA ASN A 14 -12.20 -1.09 -5.90
C ASN A 14 -11.22 -0.53 -6.95
N LYS A 15 -11.69 0.16 -7.99
CA LYS A 15 -10.77 0.86 -8.91
C LYS A 15 -9.96 1.95 -8.21
N PHE A 16 -10.49 2.52 -7.12
CA PHE A 16 -9.88 3.65 -6.40
C PHE A 16 -8.90 3.24 -5.31
N ILE A 17 -9.10 2.10 -4.63
CA ILE A 17 -8.20 1.62 -3.57
C ILE A 17 -6.81 1.30 -4.15
N PHE A 18 -6.79 0.79 -5.37
CA PHE A 18 -5.57 0.40 -6.06
C PHE A 18 -4.64 1.57 -6.44
N THR A 19 -5.17 2.78 -6.50
CA THR A 19 -4.40 3.94 -6.96
C THR A 19 -3.46 4.50 -5.89
N ILE A 20 -3.60 4.11 -4.63
CA ILE A 20 -2.78 4.63 -3.52
C ILE A 20 -1.70 3.65 -3.11
N ALA A 21 -2.03 2.37 -3.00
CA ALA A 21 -1.03 1.31 -2.82
C ALA A 21 0.04 1.31 -3.92
N LEU A 22 -0.24 2.01 -5.02
CA LEU A 22 0.59 2.01 -6.22
C LEU A 22 1.57 3.18 -6.32
N LEU A 23 1.55 4.16 -5.42
CA LEU A 23 2.54 5.24 -5.38
C LEU A 23 3.88 4.79 -4.80
N ALA A 24 3.95 3.59 -4.39
CA ALA A 24 5.08 3.05 -3.71
C ALA A 24 5.35 1.61 -4.15
N LEU A 25 5.86 1.33 -5.32
CA LEU A 25 6.10 -0.05 -5.77
C LEU A 25 7.37 -0.21 -6.57
N ILE A 26 8.28 -1.22 -6.26
CA ILE A 26 9.05 -2.02 -7.22
C ILE A 26 10.51 -2.35 -7.01
N MET A 27 10.95 -3.58 -7.31
CA MET A 27 12.34 -4.01 -7.56
C MET A 27 12.59 -4.65 -8.93
N PRO A 28 13.76 -4.46 -9.54
CA PRO A 28 14.23 -5.29 -10.65
C PRO A 28 14.84 -6.60 -10.13
N VAL A 29 14.63 -7.65 -10.91
CA VAL A 29 15.24 -8.97 -10.69
C VAL A 29 16.73 -8.89 -11.01
N PHE A 30 17.59 -8.82 -9.99
CA PHE A 30 18.94 -9.36 -10.10
C PHE A 30 18.99 -10.69 -9.36
N SER A 31 19.36 -11.73 -10.10
CA SER A 31 19.57 -13.07 -9.56
C SER A 31 20.83 -13.07 -8.72
N GLU A 32 20.71 -12.72 -7.44
CA GLU A 32 21.68 -13.09 -6.43
C GLU A 32 21.03 -13.09 -5.03
N LYS A 33 21.30 -14.15 -4.29
CA LYS A 33 20.94 -14.67 -2.96
C LYS A 33 20.35 -13.73 -1.91
N PRO A 34 19.54 -14.23 -0.95
CA PRO A 34 18.90 -13.47 0.12
C PRO A 34 19.89 -13.03 1.22
N ALA A 35 20.98 -12.38 0.83
CA ALA A 35 21.90 -11.70 1.74
C ALA A 35 21.39 -10.29 2.12
N PHE A 36 20.29 -9.83 1.52
CA PHE A 36 19.87 -8.43 1.62
C PHE A 36 19.27 -8.08 2.99
N ALA A 37 18.42 -8.96 3.55
CA ALA A 37 17.83 -8.71 4.87
C ALA A 37 18.85 -8.78 6.03
N ALA A 38 19.89 -9.60 5.89
CA ALA A 38 21.00 -9.67 6.86
C ALA A 38 21.98 -8.48 6.70
N LYS A 39 22.07 -7.90 5.50
CA LYS A 39 22.95 -6.76 5.21
C LYS A 39 22.37 -5.42 5.64
N LEU A 40 21.04 -5.31 5.78
CA LEU A 40 20.38 -4.12 6.33
C LEU A 40 20.75 -3.82 7.79
N LYS A 41 21.15 -4.84 8.56
CA LYS A 41 21.67 -4.64 9.92
C LYS A 41 23.09 -4.05 9.98
N GLY A 42 23.83 -4.05 8.87
CA GLY A 42 25.24 -3.60 8.81
C GLY A 42 25.46 -2.28 8.04
N VAL A 43 24.41 -1.69 7.43
CA VAL A 43 24.58 -0.53 6.51
C VAL A 43 24.14 0.79 7.14
N ILE A 44 23.65 0.79 8.37
CA ILE A 44 23.21 2.04 9.02
C ILE A 44 24.30 2.52 9.99
N THR A 45 25.42 2.93 9.46
CA THR A 45 26.29 3.89 10.13
C THR A 45 26.46 5.09 9.23
N ALA A 46 25.92 6.21 9.67
CA ALA A 46 25.89 7.50 8.95
C ALA A 46 27.28 8.17 8.83
N GLU A 47 28.37 7.42 8.80
CA GLU A 47 29.73 7.97 8.97
C GLU A 47 30.41 8.48 7.69
N ASN A 48 29.83 8.29 6.49
CA ASN A 48 30.49 8.68 5.24
C ASN A 48 29.69 9.61 4.32
N ALA A 49 28.54 10.11 4.74
CA ALA A 49 27.83 11.12 3.93
C ALA A 49 28.49 12.48 4.15
N ASN A 50 29.00 13.11 3.08
CA ASN A 50 29.39 14.50 3.12
C ASN A 50 28.19 15.33 3.62
N TYR A 51 28.37 16.17 4.64
CA TYR A 51 27.31 16.97 5.28
C TYR A 51 26.48 17.76 4.25
N SER A 52 27.09 18.27 3.18
CA SER A 52 26.43 18.95 2.08
C SER A 52 25.46 18.02 1.34
N THR A 53 25.88 16.81 0.97
CA THR A 53 25.05 15.82 0.28
C THR A 53 23.86 15.36 1.16
N THR A 54 24.06 15.24 2.45
CA THR A 54 23.00 14.90 3.40
C THR A 54 21.90 15.95 3.39
N ASN A 55 22.25 17.23 3.38
CA ASN A 55 21.27 18.32 3.35
C ASN A 55 20.57 18.40 1.99
N GLU A 56 21.31 18.28 0.87
CA GLU A 56 20.73 18.22 -0.47
C GLU A 56 19.64 17.14 -0.60
N LEU A 57 19.89 15.94 -0.05
CA LEU A 57 18.95 14.83 -0.11
C LEU A 57 17.73 15.02 0.82
N LYS A 58 17.91 15.63 1.98
CA LYS A 58 16.79 16.01 2.84
C LYS A 58 15.89 17.05 2.16
N GLU A 59 16.49 18.12 1.62
CA GLU A 59 15.78 19.14 0.86
C GLU A 59 15.07 18.55 -0.37
N PHE A 60 15.69 17.57 -1.04
CA PHE A 60 15.08 16.84 -2.15
C PHE A 60 13.76 16.19 -1.72
N PHE A 61 13.73 15.44 -0.61
CA PHE A 61 12.51 14.79 -0.14
C PHE A 61 11.49 15.75 0.48
N GLU A 62 11.92 16.86 1.07
CA GLU A 62 11.03 17.94 1.45
C GLU A 62 10.33 18.55 0.23
N ASN A 63 11.09 18.79 -0.85
CA ASN A 63 10.52 19.28 -2.11
C ASN A 63 9.60 18.23 -2.75
N TYR A 64 9.98 16.96 -2.71
CA TYR A 64 9.14 15.85 -3.18
C TYR A 64 7.77 15.86 -2.47
N GLY A 65 7.75 16.00 -1.15
CA GLY A 65 6.51 16.13 -0.37
C GLY A 65 5.71 17.39 -0.75
N LYS A 66 6.36 18.53 -0.94
CA LYS A 66 5.71 19.79 -1.39
C LYS A 66 5.08 19.64 -2.77
N LEU A 67 5.73 18.98 -3.71
CA LEU A 67 5.22 18.75 -5.07
C LEU A 67 4.00 17.81 -5.07
N ASN A 68 4.01 16.77 -4.24
CA ASN A 68 2.85 15.90 -4.03
C ASN A 68 1.67 16.69 -3.44
N ASN A 69 1.90 17.48 -2.40
CA ASN A 69 0.87 18.29 -1.76
C ASN A 69 0.30 19.37 -2.70
N SER A 70 1.12 19.97 -3.55
CA SER A 70 0.69 20.95 -4.56
C SER A 70 0.17 20.32 -5.86
N LYS A 71 0.24 18.98 -5.99
CA LYS A 71 -0.16 18.21 -7.18
C LYS A 71 0.51 18.68 -8.48
N ASN A 72 1.77 19.07 -8.37
CA ASN A 72 2.54 19.52 -9.50
C ASN A 72 3.19 18.34 -10.22
N LEU A 73 2.39 17.69 -11.09
CA LEU A 73 2.75 16.43 -11.72
C LEU A 73 4.01 16.53 -12.58
N ASP A 74 4.14 17.59 -13.37
CA ASP A 74 5.27 17.74 -14.28
C ASP A 74 6.58 17.92 -13.49
N LYS A 75 6.59 18.79 -12.48
CA LYS A 75 7.77 18.97 -11.60
C LYS A 75 8.06 17.73 -10.75
N LEU A 76 7.03 17.00 -10.31
CA LEU A 76 7.23 15.72 -9.63
C LEU A 76 7.94 14.73 -10.56
N MET A 77 7.52 14.65 -11.83
CA MET A 77 8.16 13.76 -12.81
C MET A 77 9.58 14.18 -13.19
N GLU A 78 9.93 15.45 -13.06
CA GLU A 78 11.33 15.92 -13.23
C GLU A 78 12.29 15.36 -12.17
N MET A 79 11.76 14.98 -10.98
CA MET A 79 12.54 14.36 -9.92
C MET A 79 12.94 12.90 -10.21
N TYR A 80 12.31 12.29 -11.21
CA TYR A 80 12.61 10.93 -11.65
C TYR A 80 13.47 10.94 -12.93
N ASP A 81 14.40 10.02 -13.01
CA ASP A 81 15.17 9.78 -14.23
C ASP A 81 14.28 9.16 -15.33
N ASP A 82 14.65 9.35 -16.60
CA ASP A 82 13.88 8.77 -17.70
C ASP A 82 14.02 7.25 -17.79
N SER A 83 15.13 6.70 -17.23
CA SER A 83 15.33 5.27 -17.07
C SER A 83 14.72 4.70 -15.80
N TYR A 84 13.96 5.50 -15.04
CA TYR A 84 13.32 5.04 -13.82
C TYR A 84 12.51 3.77 -14.08
N LEU A 85 12.86 2.77 -13.32
CA LEU A 85 12.10 1.54 -13.27
C LEU A 85 11.92 1.18 -11.82
N SER A 86 10.79 1.19 -11.53
CA SER A 86 10.30 0.84 -10.25
C SER A 86 10.38 -0.68 -10.01
N ALA A 87 10.45 -1.25 -8.72
CA ALA A 87 10.61 -2.68 -8.39
C ALA A 87 9.39 -3.58 -8.71
N ASP A 88 8.11 -3.11 -8.78
CA ASP A 88 7.04 -3.91 -9.38
C ASP A 88 6.96 -3.68 -10.90
N LYS A 89 8.04 -3.17 -11.51
CA LYS A 89 8.20 -3.03 -12.96
C LYS A 89 7.38 -1.89 -13.58
N PHE A 90 7.09 -0.83 -12.82
CA PHE A 90 6.44 0.35 -13.39
C PHE A 90 7.49 1.36 -13.83
N ASP A 91 7.39 1.86 -15.01
CA ASP A 91 8.22 2.93 -15.53
C ASP A 91 7.69 4.31 -15.13
N LYS A 92 8.44 5.34 -15.47
CA LYS A 92 8.10 6.74 -15.20
C LYS A 92 6.75 7.16 -15.79
N ALA A 93 6.38 6.63 -16.98
CA ALA A 93 5.10 6.95 -17.61
C ALA A 93 3.94 6.38 -16.80
N LYS A 94 4.09 5.14 -16.31
CA LYS A 94 3.10 4.49 -15.46
C LYS A 94 2.99 5.19 -14.11
N LEU A 95 4.11 5.55 -13.50
CA LEU A 95 4.12 6.32 -12.27
C LEU A 95 3.35 7.65 -12.43
N LYS A 96 3.54 8.36 -13.55
CA LYS A 96 2.81 9.61 -13.86
C LYS A 96 1.29 9.39 -13.90
N GLU A 97 0.84 8.31 -14.55
CA GLU A 97 -0.59 7.94 -14.61
C GLU A 97 -1.14 7.68 -13.21
N LEU A 98 -0.42 6.89 -12.41
CA LEU A 98 -0.82 6.50 -11.06
C LEU A 98 -0.90 7.69 -10.10
N ALA A 99 0.08 8.59 -10.13
CA ALA A 99 0.08 9.82 -9.35
C ALA A 99 -1.13 10.71 -9.71
N SER A 100 -1.38 10.89 -11.02
CA SER A 100 -2.55 11.65 -11.50
C SER A 100 -3.87 11.06 -11.02
N ASP A 101 -4.03 9.74 -11.09
CA ASP A 101 -5.27 9.07 -10.69
C ASP A 101 -5.45 9.07 -9.17
N SER A 102 -4.36 8.92 -8.41
CA SER A 102 -4.38 9.08 -6.96
C SER A 102 -4.88 10.48 -6.55
N TRP A 103 -4.35 11.53 -7.14
CA TRP A 103 -4.76 12.90 -6.81
C TRP A 103 -6.20 13.21 -7.20
N LYS A 104 -6.75 12.60 -8.26
CA LYS A 104 -8.18 12.68 -8.60
C LYS A 104 -9.05 11.95 -7.58
N ALA A 105 -8.55 10.78 -7.12
CA ALA A 105 -9.27 9.98 -6.14
C ALA A 105 -9.28 10.62 -4.75
N TYR A 106 -8.19 11.31 -4.38
CA TYR A 106 -7.97 11.92 -3.06
C TYR A 106 -7.53 13.38 -3.21
N PRO A 107 -8.44 14.28 -3.62
CA PRO A 107 -8.09 15.65 -3.99
C PRO A 107 -7.54 16.48 -2.82
N ASN A 108 -7.86 16.10 -1.58
CA ASN A 108 -7.43 16.80 -0.37
C ASN A 108 -6.40 15.99 0.45
N ALA A 109 -5.80 14.94 -0.14
CA ALA A 109 -4.79 14.16 0.56
C ALA A 109 -3.55 15.00 0.87
N LYS A 110 -3.05 14.82 2.10
CA LYS A 110 -1.79 15.37 2.58
C LYS A 110 -0.73 14.28 2.56
N TYR A 111 0.43 14.63 2.07
CA TYR A 111 1.59 13.77 1.97
C TYR A 111 2.67 14.27 2.91
N ASP A 112 3.11 13.43 3.83
CA ASP A 112 4.25 13.69 4.71
C ASP A 112 5.38 12.70 4.40
N MET A 113 6.59 13.25 4.23
CA MET A 113 7.79 12.51 3.84
C MET A 113 8.87 12.73 4.88
N LYS A 114 9.25 11.69 5.60
CA LYS A 114 10.28 11.74 6.61
C LYS A 114 11.48 10.87 6.24
N VAL A 115 12.61 11.48 5.94
CA VAL A 115 13.88 10.75 5.76
C VAL A 115 14.31 10.16 7.10
N LEU A 116 14.44 8.83 7.15
CA LEU A 116 14.86 8.08 8.35
C LEU A 116 16.36 7.80 8.33
N SER A 117 16.90 7.43 7.19
CA SER A 117 18.33 7.22 7.00
C SER A 117 18.71 7.46 5.55
N LEU A 118 19.96 7.77 5.32
CA LEU A 118 20.53 7.90 3.99
C LEU A 118 21.97 7.40 3.98
N ASN A 119 22.36 6.86 2.84
CA ASN A 119 23.74 6.52 2.52
C ASN A 119 24.03 7.02 1.11
N SER A 120 25.15 7.68 0.89
CA SER A 120 25.49 8.23 -0.42
C SER A 120 26.99 8.20 -0.67
N ASP A 121 27.35 8.00 -1.92
CA ASP A 121 28.65 8.35 -2.48
C ASP A 121 28.53 9.61 -3.35
N TYR A 122 29.54 9.90 -4.18
CA TYR A 122 29.54 11.11 -5.03
C TYR A 122 28.48 11.09 -6.11
N GLN A 123 27.97 9.92 -6.51
CA GLN A 123 27.10 9.75 -7.66
C GLN A 123 25.80 9.03 -7.34
N ASN A 124 25.74 8.25 -6.27
CA ASN A 124 24.60 7.42 -5.92
C ASN A 124 24.17 7.67 -4.48
N ALA A 125 22.88 7.53 -4.22
CA ALA A 125 22.34 7.57 -2.88
C ALA A 125 21.24 6.52 -2.68
N THR A 126 21.16 6.02 -1.46
CA THR A 126 20.08 5.18 -0.98
C THR A 126 19.45 5.88 0.21
N VAL A 127 18.16 6.17 0.13
CA VAL A 127 17.45 6.94 1.15
C VAL A 127 16.23 6.15 1.62
N LEU A 128 16.14 5.91 2.93
CA LEU A 128 14.99 5.31 3.57
C LEU A 128 14.04 6.41 4.00
N VAL A 129 12.81 6.37 3.50
CA VAL A 129 11.78 7.38 3.77
C VAL A 129 10.56 6.70 4.38
N LYS A 130 10.03 7.30 5.44
CA LYS A 130 8.67 7.03 5.91
C LYS A 130 7.72 7.99 5.21
N GLU A 131 6.69 7.44 4.61
CA GLU A 131 5.66 8.17 3.90
C GLU A 131 4.32 8.00 4.62
N THR A 132 3.59 9.10 4.78
CA THR A 132 2.24 9.08 5.33
C THR A 132 1.32 9.84 4.40
N ILE A 133 0.17 9.27 4.10
CA ILE A 133 -0.86 9.88 3.25
C ILE A 133 -2.17 9.83 4.00
N GLU A 134 -2.82 10.97 4.14
CA GLU A 134 -4.11 11.09 4.81
C GLU A 134 -5.02 12.03 4.01
N GLY A 135 -6.30 11.68 3.86
CA GLY A 135 -7.24 12.56 3.17
C GLY A 135 -8.59 11.96 2.87
N GLU A 136 -9.47 12.80 2.33
CA GLU A 136 -10.80 12.38 1.91
C GLU A 136 -10.81 11.84 0.48
N SER A 137 -11.59 10.77 0.28
CA SER A 137 -11.87 10.24 -1.06
C SER A 137 -12.88 11.15 -1.79
N SER A 138 -12.68 11.34 -3.09
CA SER A 138 -13.69 11.96 -3.97
C SER A 138 -14.90 11.05 -4.20
N SER A 139 -14.73 9.74 -3.95
CA SER A 139 -15.81 8.76 -4.12
C SER A 139 -16.72 8.72 -2.90
N LYS A 140 -18.02 8.62 -3.17
CA LYS A 140 -19.06 8.43 -2.17
C LYS A 140 -19.72 7.07 -2.33
N VAL A 141 -20.24 6.54 -1.24
CA VAL A 141 -21.11 5.38 -1.24
C VAL A 141 -22.54 5.87 -1.03
N ASP A 142 -23.42 5.70 -2.03
CA ASP A 142 -24.75 6.35 -2.10
C ASP A 142 -25.64 6.19 -0.84
N TYR A 143 -25.41 5.13 -0.06
CA TYR A 143 -26.19 4.83 1.16
C TYR A 143 -25.43 5.08 2.47
N LEU A 144 -24.20 5.61 2.39
CA LEU A 144 -23.39 6.00 3.55
C LEU A 144 -23.21 7.52 3.57
N SER A 145 -23.19 8.09 4.76
CA SER A 145 -22.97 9.53 4.93
C SER A 145 -21.49 9.88 4.76
N GLY A 146 -21.25 10.98 4.04
CA GLY A 146 -19.91 11.58 3.89
C GLY A 146 -18.99 10.88 2.89
N ASN A 147 -17.82 11.44 2.74
CA ASN A 147 -16.75 10.91 1.90
C ASN A 147 -16.01 9.76 2.62
N GLY A 148 -15.31 8.93 1.87
CA GLY A 148 -14.34 8.03 2.44
C GLY A 148 -13.13 8.79 3.01
N TYR A 149 -12.43 8.19 3.95
CA TYR A 149 -11.18 8.70 4.49
C TYR A 149 -10.09 7.66 4.32
N ILE A 150 -8.95 8.10 3.78
CA ILE A 150 -7.79 7.26 3.58
C ILE A 150 -6.69 7.60 4.55
N GLU A 151 -6.05 6.56 5.06
CA GLU A 151 -4.78 6.60 5.78
C GLU A 151 -3.85 5.56 5.15
N SER A 152 -2.65 5.99 4.74
CA SER A 152 -1.61 5.08 4.26
C SER A 152 -0.29 5.41 4.92
N ASN A 153 0.44 4.38 5.31
CA ASN A 153 1.79 4.47 5.85
C ASN A 153 2.68 3.51 5.07
N ALA A 154 3.76 4.03 4.53
CA ALA A 154 4.75 3.23 3.82
C ALA A 154 6.16 3.48 4.35
N LEU A 155 7.02 2.47 4.19
CA LEU A 155 8.45 2.54 4.42
C LEU A 155 9.15 2.18 3.11
N THR A 156 9.75 3.18 2.46
CA THR A 156 10.28 3.07 1.10
C THR A 156 11.78 3.35 1.06
N VAL A 157 12.51 2.53 0.34
CA VAL A 157 13.91 2.80 -0.04
C VAL A 157 13.93 3.40 -1.43
N TYR A 158 14.46 4.59 -1.54
CA TYR A 158 14.71 5.25 -2.81
C TYR A 158 16.16 5.11 -3.21
N TYR A 159 16.39 4.80 -4.49
CA TYR A 159 17.71 4.78 -5.12
C TYR A 159 17.82 6.01 -6.02
N LEU A 160 18.82 6.85 -5.76
CA LEU A 160 19.03 8.09 -6.49
C LEU A 160 20.38 8.08 -7.17
N LYS A 161 20.45 8.80 -8.27
CA LYS A 161 21.71 9.09 -8.99
C LYS A 161 21.87 10.59 -9.15
N LYS A 162 23.11 11.08 -9.01
CA LYS A 162 23.44 12.48 -9.19
C LYS A 162 23.79 12.74 -10.67
N PHE A 163 23.04 13.64 -11.28
CA PHE A 163 23.25 14.13 -12.64
C PHE A 163 23.76 15.57 -12.58
N TYR A 164 24.12 16.14 -13.72
CA TYR A 164 24.47 17.56 -13.80
C TYR A 164 23.34 18.49 -13.31
N THR A 165 22.08 18.08 -13.52
CA THR A 165 20.88 18.80 -13.10
C THR A 165 20.47 18.55 -11.64
N GLY A 166 21.22 17.76 -10.88
CA GLY A 166 20.92 17.39 -9.51
C GLY A 166 20.58 15.91 -9.32
N TRP A 167 20.08 15.58 -8.14
CA TRP A 167 19.65 14.23 -7.81
C TRP A 167 18.37 13.85 -8.54
N LYS A 168 18.29 12.59 -9.01
CA LYS A 168 17.06 11.99 -9.56
C LYS A 168 16.84 10.60 -9.02
N ILE A 169 15.59 10.23 -8.80
CA ILE A 169 15.18 8.88 -8.43
C ILE A 169 15.30 7.99 -9.66
N VAL A 170 16.05 6.90 -9.54
CA VAL A 170 16.23 5.90 -10.62
C VAL A 170 15.48 4.60 -10.33
N SER A 171 15.17 4.33 -9.05
CA SER A 171 14.35 3.19 -8.61
C SER A 171 13.86 3.42 -7.19
N ASP A 172 12.88 2.63 -6.77
CA ASP A 172 12.45 2.54 -5.38
C ASP A 172 12.05 1.12 -4.97
N TYR A 173 11.92 0.88 -3.68
CA TYR A 173 11.47 -0.37 -3.09
C TYR A 173 10.70 -0.13 -1.80
N ILE A 174 9.45 -0.59 -1.75
CA ILE A 174 8.66 -0.53 -0.53
C ILE A 174 8.91 -1.75 0.33
N ILE A 175 9.40 -1.48 1.52
CA ILE A 175 9.65 -2.51 2.52
C ILE A 175 8.34 -2.94 3.19
N ASP A 176 7.50 -1.97 3.55
CA ASP A 176 6.22 -2.18 4.22
C ASP A 176 5.23 -1.08 3.79
N GLU A 177 3.98 -1.44 3.60
CA GLU A 177 2.90 -0.49 3.34
C GLU A 177 1.60 -1.02 3.93
N LYS A 178 0.89 -0.15 4.63
CA LYS A 178 -0.45 -0.41 5.15
C LYS A 178 -1.36 0.75 4.81
N THR A 179 -2.49 0.42 4.19
CA THR A 179 -3.49 1.42 3.80
C THR A 179 -4.86 1.04 4.33
N ALA A 180 -5.61 2.04 4.80
CA ALA A 180 -7.00 1.92 5.21
C ALA A 180 -7.85 2.97 4.51
N LEU A 181 -8.91 2.56 3.83
CA LEU A 181 -9.94 3.44 3.27
C LEU A 181 -11.27 3.11 3.94
N LYS A 182 -11.86 4.08 4.66
CA LYS A 182 -13.03 3.88 5.51
C LYS A 182 -14.16 4.81 5.14
N TYR A 183 -15.40 4.30 5.18
CA TYR A 183 -16.64 5.03 4.90
C TYR A 183 -17.67 4.85 6.03
N GLY A 184 -18.51 5.86 6.25
CA GLY A 184 -19.55 5.83 7.27
C GLY A 184 -18.99 5.58 8.67
N VAL A 185 -19.65 4.78 9.50
CA VAL A 185 -19.23 4.49 10.89
C VAL A 185 -17.88 3.75 10.97
N ALA A 186 -17.43 3.13 9.89
CA ALA A 186 -16.12 2.46 9.88
C ALA A 186 -14.97 3.43 10.14
N LYS A 187 -15.13 4.72 9.90
CA LYS A 187 -14.11 5.75 10.21
C LYS A 187 -13.81 5.85 11.70
N GLU A 188 -14.77 5.54 12.56
CA GLU A 188 -14.68 5.64 14.02
C GLU A 188 -14.25 4.31 14.66
N ILE A 189 -14.20 3.22 13.87
CA ILE A 189 -13.88 1.89 14.38
C ILE A 189 -12.39 1.62 14.16
N THR A 190 -11.69 1.22 15.24
CA THR A 190 -10.31 0.75 15.15
C THR A 190 -10.29 -0.58 14.43
N MET A 191 -9.53 -0.64 13.35
CA MET A 191 -9.34 -1.88 12.59
C MET A 191 -7.98 -1.89 11.89
N LYS A 192 -7.41 -3.07 11.76
CA LYS A 192 -6.13 -3.28 11.10
C LYS A 192 -6.05 -4.65 10.44
N ILE A 193 -5.23 -4.74 9.41
CA ILE A 193 -4.81 -5.98 8.79
C ILE A 193 -3.32 -6.18 9.05
N ASP A 194 -2.93 -7.39 9.43
CA ASP A 194 -1.55 -7.80 9.60
C ASP A 194 -1.27 -8.96 8.65
N ALA A 195 -0.23 -8.83 7.83
CA ALA A 195 0.34 -9.87 6.99
C ALA A 195 1.88 -9.80 7.10
N PRO A 196 2.61 -10.87 6.80
CA PRO A 196 4.07 -10.83 6.83
C PRO A 196 4.59 -9.87 5.74
N PRO A 197 5.59 -9.01 6.03
CA PRO A 197 6.13 -8.10 5.03
C PRO A 197 6.90 -8.81 3.91
N LEU A 198 7.20 -10.10 4.10
CA LEU A 198 7.90 -10.97 3.15
C LEU A 198 7.31 -12.37 3.18
N ALA A 199 7.02 -12.93 2.02
CA ALA A 199 6.63 -14.34 1.83
C ALA A 199 7.38 -14.97 0.66
N ASN A 200 7.39 -16.30 0.58
CA ASN A 200 7.93 -17.01 -0.57
C ASN A 200 6.83 -17.21 -1.62
N ALA A 201 7.16 -16.99 -2.88
CA ALA A 201 6.22 -17.24 -3.99
C ALA A 201 5.67 -18.67 -3.94
N ALA A 202 4.38 -18.82 -4.22
CA ALA A 202 3.61 -20.07 -4.18
C ALA A 202 3.49 -20.74 -2.80
N GLN A 203 4.00 -20.14 -1.71
CA GLN A 203 3.84 -20.64 -0.34
C GLN A 203 2.66 -19.97 0.37
N GLU A 204 2.21 -20.60 1.45
CA GLU A 204 1.13 -20.07 2.28
C GLU A 204 1.68 -19.10 3.33
N TYR A 205 0.87 -18.09 3.65
CA TYR A 205 1.09 -17.17 4.75
C TYR A 205 -0.22 -16.79 5.44
N SER A 206 -0.16 -16.39 6.71
CA SER A 206 -1.33 -15.96 7.45
C SER A 206 -1.57 -14.46 7.27
N SER A 207 -2.83 -14.07 7.07
CA SER A 207 -3.31 -12.69 7.15
C SER A 207 -4.39 -12.59 8.23
N ILE A 208 -4.25 -11.62 9.13
CA ILE A 208 -5.10 -11.44 10.30
C ILE A 208 -5.71 -10.05 10.28
N VAL A 209 -7.04 -9.99 10.34
CA VAL A 209 -7.80 -8.74 10.54
C VAL A 209 -8.24 -8.66 11.99
N ARG A 210 -8.04 -7.50 12.62
CA ARG A 210 -8.53 -7.18 13.96
C ARG A 210 -9.44 -5.97 13.89
N ILE A 211 -10.61 -6.05 14.50
CA ILE A 211 -11.64 -5.00 14.51
C ILE A 211 -12.22 -4.89 15.90
N ASP A 212 -12.18 -3.71 16.48
CA ASP A 212 -12.84 -3.40 17.73
C ASP A 212 -14.32 -3.10 17.47
N VAL A 213 -15.11 -4.17 17.21
CA VAL A 213 -16.53 -4.05 16.83
C VAL A 213 -17.37 -3.61 18.03
N PRO A 214 -18.01 -2.40 18.01
CA PRO A 214 -18.96 -2.01 19.06
C PRO A 214 -20.16 -2.97 19.13
N LYS A 215 -20.73 -3.16 20.32
CA LYS A 215 -21.78 -4.18 20.59
C LYS A 215 -23.04 -4.04 19.71
N GLU A 216 -23.33 -2.82 19.26
CA GLU A 216 -24.49 -2.51 18.41
C GLU A 216 -24.27 -2.84 16.93
N TYR A 217 -23.08 -3.27 16.53
CA TYR A 217 -22.73 -3.58 15.15
C TYR A 217 -22.33 -5.04 14.96
N ILE A 218 -22.44 -5.48 13.72
CA ILE A 218 -21.91 -6.74 13.23
C ILE A 218 -20.88 -6.42 12.15
N ALA A 219 -19.71 -7.03 12.22
CA ALA A 219 -18.72 -6.91 11.15
C ALA A 219 -18.71 -8.16 10.26
N LEU A 220 -18.67 -7.93 8.97
CA LEU A 220 -18.47 -8.92 7.92
C LEU A 220 -17.14 -8.66 7.24
N VAL A 221 -16.29 -9.68 7.11
CA VAL A 221 -14.93 -9.53 6.56
C VAL A 221 -14.71 -10.55 5.45
N SER A 222 -14.15 -10.09 4.34
CA SER A 222 -13.51 -10.91 3.32
C SER A 222 -12.02 -10.60 3.30
N ILE A 223 -11.16 -11.61 3.40
CA ILE A 223 -9.70 -11.46 3.32
C ILE A 223 -9.23 -12.19 2.08
N ASN A 224 -8.42 -11.54 1.25
CA ASN A 224 -7.84 -12.08 0.03
C ASN A 224 -6.42 -11.54 -0.16
N ASN A 225 -5.75 -12.00 -1.22
CA ASN A 225 -4.55 -11.36 -1.73
C ASN A 225 -4.77 -10.93 -3.18
N GLU A 226 -4.15 -9.83 -3.56
CA GLU A 226 -4.21 -9.27 -4.91
C GLU A 226 -2.80 -8.95 -5.37
N GLU A 227 -2.42 -9.48 -6.55
CA GLU A 227 -1.12 -9.18 -7.16
C GLU A 227 -1.04 -7.68 -7.47
N ILE A 228 0.13 -7.13 -7.23
CA ILE A 228 0.42 -5.76 -7.58
C ILE A 228 0.75 -5.71 -9.07
N THR A 229 -0.27 -5.50 -9.89
CA THR A 229 -0.21 -5.43 -11.36
C THR A 229 -1.08 -4.30 -11.89
N PHE A 230 -0.84 -3.87 -13.09
CA PHE A 230 -1.72 -2.91 -13.74
C PHE A 230 -2.18 -3.42 -15.13
N PRO A 231 -3.48 -3.45 -15.39
CA PRO A 231 -4.58 -3.15 -14.47
C PRO A 231 -4.68 -4.19 -13.35
N ALA A 232 -5.15 -3.72 -12.19
CA ALA A 232 -5.36 -4.57 -11.04
C ALA A 232 -6.37 -5.68 -11.30
N GLN A 233 -6.07 -6.88 -10.84
CA GLN A 233 -6.99 -8.01 -10.83
C GLN A 233 -7.65 -8.11 -9.46
N LYS A 234 -8.98 -8.16 -9.47
CA LYS A 234 -9.75 -8.26 -8.23
C LYS A 234 -9.96 -9.72 -7.85
N ALA A 235 -9.63 -10.07 -6.59
CA ALA A 235 -9.99 -11.35 -6.02
C ALA A 235 -11.50 -11.49 -5.78
N GLU A 236 -12.02 -12.72 -5.78
CA GLU A 236 -13.38 -13.01 -5.40
C GLU A 236 -13.60 -12.82 -3.92
N GLU A 237 -14.61 -12.04 -3.53
CA GLU A 237 -14.91 -11.74 -2.13
C GLU A 237 -15.82 -12.79 -1.50
N VAL A 238 -15.37 -13.37 -0.39
CA VAL A 238 -16.16 -14.29 0.44
C VAL A 238 -16.25 -13.73 1.85
N PHE A 239 -17.39 -13.11 2.16
CA PHE A 239 -17.62 -12.49 3.46
C PHE A 239 -17.99 -13.50 4.54
N ARG A 240 -17.40 -13.33 5.71
CA ARG A 240 -17.68 -14.09 6.93
C ARG A 240 -17.94 -13.12 8.08
N THR A 241 -18.82 -13.51 9.00
CA THR A 241 -19.05 -12.76 10.23
C THR A 241 -17.83 -12.86 11.13
N VAL A 242 -17.37 -11.72 11.63
CA VAL A 242 -16.27 -11.67 12.61
C VAL A 242 -16.76 -12.20 13.94
N LYS A 243 -15.93 -12.99 14.61
CA LYS A 243 -16.23 -13.55 15.94
C LYS A 243 -16.24 -12.45 17.01
N SER A 244 -16.74 -12.79 18.19
CA SER A 244 -16.85 -11.86 19.33
C SER A 244 -15.49 -11.33 19.85
N ASP A 245 -14.38 -12.00 19.52
CA ASP A 245 -13.03 -11.56 19.84
C ASP A 245 -12.49 -10.49 18.88
N GLY A 246 -13.26 -10.14 17.83
CA GLY A 246 -12.86 -9.16 16.84
C GLY A 246 -11.79 -9.63 15.87
N ILE A 247 -11.44 -10.92 15.86
CA ILE A 247 -10.32 -11.45 15.07
C ILE A 247 -10.84 -12.36 13.95
N GLN A 248 -10.33 -12.11 12.74
CA GLN A 248 -10.52 -12.98 11.59
C GLN A 248 -9.19 -13.27 10.94
N GLU A 249 -8.83 -14.56 10.88
CA GLU A 249 -7.63 -15.03 10.20
C GLU A 249 -7.98 -15.78 8.93
N ARG A 250 -7.11 -15.67 7.94
CA ARG A 250 -7.14 -16.48 6.72
C ARG A 250 -5.71 -16.84 6.30
N ILE A 251 -5.52 -18.10 5.96
CA ILE A 251 -4.33 -18.55 5.25
C ILE A 251 -4.51 -18.20 3.77
N LEU A 252 -3.58 -17.48 3.23
CA LEU A 252 -3.50 -17.07 1.83
C LEU A 252 -2.34 -17.81 1.17
N LYS A 253 -2.45 -18.08 -0.12
CA LYS A 253 -1.36 -18.64 -0.91
C LYS A 253 -0.79 -17.53 -1.78
N ALA A 254 0.50 -17.23 -1.60
CA ALA A 254 1.19 -16.24 -2.42
C ALA A 254 1.18 -16.65 -3.89
N ASN A 255 1.12 -15.66 -4.79
CA ASN A 255 1.09 -15.93 -6.22
C ASN A 255 2.38 -16.61 -6.70
N SER A 256 2.27 -17.36 -7.80
CA SER A 256 3.41 -18.04 -8.43
C SER A 256 4.16 -17.16 -9.44
N ASN A 257 3.60 -16.00 -9.80
CA ASN A 257 4.15 -15.09 -10.81
C ASN A 257 5.31 -14.26 -10.26
N LYS A 258 5.59 -14.36 -8.94
CA LYS A 258 6.64 -13.62 -8.24
C LYS A 258 6.45 -12.10 -8.30
N ASN A 259 5.22 -11.64 -8.51
CA ASN A 259 4.86 -10.25 -8.32
C ASN A 259 4.55 -10.03 -6.85
N ASN A 260 4.99 -8.91 -6.29
CA ASN A 260 4.55 -8.52 -4.95
C ASN A 260 3.02 -8.47 -4.91
N GLU A 261 2.44 -8.62 -3.74
CA GLU A 261 0.99 -8.61 -3.58
C GLU A 261 0.57 -7.86 -2.32
N ASN A 262 -0.69 -7.51 -2.24
CA ASN A 262 -1.32 -7.00 -1.04
C ASN A 262 -2.23 -8.07 -0.43
N ALA A 263 -2.10 -8.32 0.86
CA ALA A 263 -3.19 -8.88 1.64
C ALA A 263 -4.28 -7.81 1.74
N VAL A 264 -5.51 -8.13 1.35
CA VAL A 264 -6.62 -7.17 1.25
C VAL A 264 -7.77 -7.65 2.12
N ALA A 265 -8.33 -6.76 2.93
CA ALA A 265 -9.57 -7.01 3.66
C ALA A 265 -10.66 -6.03 3.23
N SER A 266 -11.78 -6.57 2.77
CA SER A 266 -13.03 -5.84 2.58
C SER A 266 -13.93 -6.07 3.78
N ILE A 267 -14.39 -4.99 4.43
CA ILE A 267 -15.11 -5.02 5.69
C ILE A 267 -16.44 -4.28 5.53
N GLY A 268 -17.53 -4.95 5.91
CA GLY A 268 -18.84 -4.33 6.04
C GLY A 268 -19.23 -4.23 7.52
N ILE A 269 -19.60 -3.04 7.97
CA ILE A 269 -20.19 -2.82 9.31
C ILE A 269 -21.69 -2.69 9.16
N ALA A 270 -22.43 -3.56 9.83
CA ALA A 270 -23.87 -3.64 9.76
C ALA A 270 -24.53 -3.36 11.11
N LYS A 271 -25.69 -2.72 11.08
CA LYS A 271 -26.61 -2.57 12.22
C LYS A 271 -27.85 -3.39 11.97
N THR A 272 -28.29 -4.14 12.98
CA THR A 272 -29.54 -4.92 12.92
C THR A 272 -30.64 -4.18 13.63
N ASN A 273 -31.81 -4.06 12.99
CA ASN A 273 -33.03 -3.62 13.60
C ASN A 273 -34.00 -4.83 13.67
N ILE A 274 -34.33 -5.23 14.87
CA ILE A 274 -35.29 -6.34 15.11
C ILE A 274 -36.64 -5.75 15.42
N THR A 275 -37.62 -6.02 14.55
CA THR A 275 -39.04 -5.74 14.80
C THR A 275 -39.77 -7.05 15.03
N ASN A 276 -40.98 -7.02 15.59
CA ASN A 276 -41.77 -8.24 15.92
C ASN A 276 -41.99 -9.19 14.73
N LYS A 277 -41.70 -8.77 13.50
CA LYS A 277 -41.97 -9.56 12.28
C LYS A 277 -40.74 -9.67 11.33
N ASN A 278 -39.76 -8.79 11.47
CA ASN A 278 -38.65 -8.74 10.51
C ASN A 278 -37.32 -8.40 11.19
N VAL A 279 -36.23 -8.95 10.66
CA VAL A 279 -34.86 -8.54 10.96
C VAL A 279 -34.35 -7.76 9.75
N GLU A 280 -34.08 -6.48 9.92
CA GLU A 280 -33.44 -5.66 8.91
C GLU A 280 -31.94 -5.54 9.22
N VAL A 281 -31.13 -5.75 8.21
CA VAL A 281 -29.67 -5.60 8.28
C VAL A 281 -29.27 -4.45 7.36
N ASN A 282 -28.79 -3.36 7.96
CA ASN A 282 -28.36 -2.17 7.22
C ASN A 282 -26.84 -2.02 7.31
N ILE A 283 -26.18 -1.93 6.17
CA ILE A 283 -24.75 -1.58 6.10
C ILE A 283 -24.61 -0.10 6.41
N VAL A 284 -23.90 0.23 7.49
CA VAL A 284 -23.70 1.59 8.01
C VAL A 284 -22.24 2.04 7.90
N GLY A 285 -21.34 1.15 7.56
CA GLY A 285 -19.92 1.45 7.31
C GLY A 285 -19.27 0.42 6.39
N ILE A 286 -18.27 0.86 5.66
CA ILE A 286 -17.42 0.00 4.81
C ILE A 286 -15.97 0.41 5.04
N ALA A 287 -15.09 -0.58 5.09
CA ALA A 287 -13.65 -0.33 5.08
C ALA A 287 -12.93 -1.30 4.13
N PHE A 288 -11.81 -0.82 3.61
CA PHE A 288 -10.86 -1.59 2.83
C PHE A 288 -9.50 -1.39 3.47
N LEU A 289 -8.87 -2.49 3.84
CA LEU A 289 -7.54 -2.49 4.44
C LEU A 289 -6.60 -3.27 3.53
N THR A 290 -5.38 -2.76 3.38
CA THR A 290 -4.33 -3.48 2.67
C THR A 290 -3.07 -3.55 3.52
N SER A 291 -2.32 -4.64 3.37
CA SER A 291 -0.96 -4.81 3.90
C SER A 291 -0.10 -5.44 2.83
N ARG A 292 0.98 -4.77 2.50
CA ARG A 292 1.91 -5.23 1.46
C ARG A 292 2.63 -6.50 1.89
N VAL A 293 2.79 -7.43 0.93
CA VAL A 293 3.58 -8.65 1.05
C VAL A 293 4.56 -8.70 -0.12
N ASN A 294 5.83 -8.52 0.16
CA ASN A 294 6.89 -8.67 -0.83
C ASN A 294 7.19 -10.14 -1.05
N LEU A 295 7.38 -10.56 -2.30
CA LEU A 295 7.64 -11.96 -2.60
C LEU A 295 9.11 -12.22 -2.94
N SER A 296 9.70 -13.15 -2.20
CA SER A 296 11.02 -13.70 -2.53
C SER A 296 10.90 -14.90 -3.45
N LEU A 297 11.96 -15.17 -4.21
CA LEU A 297 12.09 -16.45 -4.91
C LEU A 297 12.15 -17.58 -3.89
N PRO A 298 11.49 -18.74 -4.13
CA PRO A 298 11.71 -19.91 -3.29
C PRO A 298 13.21 -20.24 -3.32
N SER A 299 13.78 -20.43 -2.13
CA SER A 299 15.16 -20.91 -2.01
C SER A 299 15.25 -22.25 -2.75
N ILE A 300 16.19 -22.35 -3.68
CA ILE A 300 16.51 -23.65 -4.30
C ILE A 300 16.98 -24.53 -3.12
N PRO A 301 16.36 -25.70 -2.90
CA PRO A 301 16.85 -26.61 -1.87
C PRO A 301 18.34 -26.87 -2.13
N GLU A 302 19.19 -26.61 -1.17
CA GLU A 302 20.59 -27.03 -1.27
C GLU A 302 20.59 -28.53 -1.51
N LYS A 303 21.22 -28.95 -2.61
CA LYS A 303 21.46 -30.39 -2.84
C LYS A 303 22.16 -30.92 -1.60
N PRO A 304 21.66 -32.02 -0.98
CA PRO A 304 22.37 -32.62 0.14
C PRO A 304 23.80 -32.90 -0.31
N ALA A 305 24.75 -32.40 0.45
CA ALA A 305 26.17 -32.70 0.22
C ALA A 305 26.32 -34.21 0.19
N LYS A 306 26.89 -34.73 -0.89
CA LYS A 306 27.20 -36.15 -1.07
C LYS A 306 28.40 -36.50 -0.21
#